data_fa47ced2707204883579fc2ed46b787b
#
_entry.id   fa47ced2707204883579fc2ed46b787b
#
_cell.length_a   1.000
_cell.length_b   1.000
_cell.length_c   1.000
_cell.angle_alpha   90.00
_cell.angle_beta   90.00
_cell.angle_gamma   90.00
#
_symmetry.space_group_name_H-M   'P 1'
#
loop_
_entity.id
_entity.type
_entity.pdbx_description
1 polymer ?
#
loop_
_entity_poly.entity_id
_entity_poly.type
_entity_poly.pdbx_seq_one_letter_code
_entity_poly.pdbx_strand_id
1 'polypeptide(L)'
;CENIEGSLQVNGNSYIESNTANYDGTGTEVSDFLGYTQNYRVRYTATVTLSDGGLIKETNKTTAEGKFIDVTMEGETYRISVEAVEPVTTYEGVSGIAYFKTPKNPDNGTISMASILNGLATAVNSSLANVDAEVIGSGLYLDGTAADGVNFLGGAVNENMSVIGQKAQDITRLPAMNKHGYVAQISNTADLDTDDYYVKFEANNGTSGAGSYEETVRPHNFDGSGSDDMVLGLDPATMPHALINNRNGTFTFVKLDLSTANSQGNDNYWKNREVGDNNSNRFPSFQGSTIQEMFFHRNRLGLISGENIVMSQPGSYFNLFIVSAISASDDNPIDITVSDIKPAFINHVLPIQKGMMMFSDSGQFLLFTESDIFSPKTVRLKKVSSYECDQTIQPVDLGTSVLFTSNVSAYARAFEATVIDDDTPPNILEQTRVVPEFLPKDITKSTNSASIGIVTYGKKGDTSVYHYKYYNAGNNREQSAWYSWTLTGTMQHMLYTAGSFFTVTLHDGGYKLCRHEYVADADNTRAYVLGTGTVGSPLETSRQFEAHLDNMTIATNVAGSAQTTTAPEKTVLTIPYTPANTTNLFMVGLSGNDSDGNSIAGTVRAADAVGTNSVTFNNINLHSAAKVAVGYKYT
;
A
#
# COMPACT_ATOMS: atom_id res chain seq x y z
N CYS A 1 25.06 -46.38 -25.72
CA CYS A 1 24.39 -45.08 -25.59
C CYS A 1 22.93 -45.32 -25.27
N GLU A 2 22.49 -44.81 -24.17
CA GLU A 2 21.10 -44.87 -23.79
C GLU A 2 20.36 -43.72 -24.47
N ASN A 3 19.07 -43.92 -24.72
CA ASN A 3 18.25 -42.90 -25.30
C ASN A 3 17.91 -41.87 -24.24
N ILE A 4 18.09 -40.60 -24.53
CA ILE A 4 17.57 -39.51 -23.71
C ILE A 4 16.29 -39.01 -24.35
N GLU A 5 15.19 -39.09 -23.61
CA GLU A 5 13.93 -38.52 -24.02
C GLU A 5 13.68 -37.27 -23.20
N GLY A 6 13.48 -36.16 -23.87
CA GLY A 6 13.15 -34.90 -23.26
C GLY A 6 12.60 -33.94 -24.28
N SER A 7 11.65 -33.12 -23.88
CA SER A 7 11.17 -32.03 -24.71
C SER A 7 11.81 -30.73 -24.27
N LEU A 8 12.47 -30.07 -25.21
CA LEU A 8 13.00 -28.73 -25.03
C LEU A 8 12.01 -27.78 -25.66
N GLN A 9 11.45 -26.88 -24.87
CA GLN A 9 10.56 -25.87 -25.42
C GLN A 9 11.38 -24.71 -25.97
N VAL A 10 11.18 -24.42 -27.24
CA VAL A 10 11.93 -23.39 -27.95
C VAL A 10 11.51 -21.98 -27.57
N ASN A 11 10.29 -21.81 -27.07
CA ASN A 11 9.81 -20.52 -26.58
C ASN A 11 10.36 -20.13 -25.23
N GLY A 12 10.98 -21.06 -24.58
CA GLY A 12 11.63 -20.83 -23.32
C GLY A 12 13.08 -21.21 -23.46
N ASN A 13 13.90 -20.44 -22.86
CA ASN A 13 15.31 -20.73 -22.81
C ASN A 13 15.55 -22.11 -22.24
N SER A 14 16.22 -22.95 -22.99
CA SER A 14 16.61 -24.29 -22.55
C SER A 14 18.12 -24.39 -22.50
N TYR A 15 18.58 -25.17 -21.60
CA TYR A 15 19.99 -25.34 -21.37
C TYR A 15 20.35 -26.82 -21.28
N ILE A 16 21.40 -27.20 -21.99
CA ILE A 16 21.96 -28.55 -21.94
C ILE A 16 23.34 -28.45 -21.30
N GLU A 17 23.48 -28.98 -20.13
CA GLU A 17 24.74 -29.04 -19.42
C GLU A 17 25.35 -30.43 -19.58
N SER A 18 26.62 -30.49 -19.89
CA SER A 18 27.37 -31.70 -19.96
C SER A 18 28.36 -31.77 -18.80
N ASN A 19 28.29 -32.83 -18.05
CA ASN A 19 29.25 -33.12 -16.99
C ASN A 19 30.43 -33.88 -17.57
N THR A 20 31.50 -33.18 -17.82
CA THR A 20 32.67 -33.75 -18.47
C THR A 20 33.82 -34.09 -17.57
N ALA A 21 33.59 -34.05 -16.30
CA ALA A 21 34.65 -34.21 -15.31
C ALA A 21 35.47 -35.50 -15.49
N ASN A 22 34.89 -36.50 -16.14
CA ASN A 22 35.51 -37.81 -16.30
C ASN A 22 35.85 -38.22 -17.73
N TYR A 23 35.70 -37.30 -18.70
CA TYR A 23 36.00 -37.63 -20.07
C TYR A 23 37.51 -37.41 -20.34
N ASP A 24 38.23 -38.48 -20.58
CA ASP A 24 39.67 -38.45 -20.81
C ASP A 24 40.10 -38.43 -22.29
N GLY A 25 39.12 -38.46 -23.18
CA GLY A 25 39.35 -38.46 -24.62
C GLY A 25 39.79 -39.80 -25.20
N THR A 26 39.72 -40.86 -24.43
CA THR A 26 40.00 -42.21 -24.95
C THR A 26 38.75 -42.74 -25.63
N GLY A 27 38.91 -43.35 -26.77
CA GLY A 27 37.77 -43.73 -27.63
C GLY A 27 36.79 -44.75 -27.04
N THR A 28 37.05 -45.29 -25.90
CA THR A 28 36.16 -46.23 -25.20
C THR A 28 35.03 -45.53 -24.44
N GLU A 29 35.22 -44.29 -24.08
CA GLU A 29 34.26 -43.56 -23.23
C GLU A 29 33.32 -42.66 -24.01
N VAL A 30 33.55 -42.53 -25.29
CA VAL A 30 32.66 -41.76 -26.17
C VAL A 30 31.27 -42.35 -26.23
N SER A 31 31.12 -43.64 -25.92
CA SER A 31 29.79 -44.27 -25.85
C SER A 31 28.97 -43.80 -24.66
N ASP A 32 29.63 -43.38 -23.59
CA ASP A 32 28.93 -42.88 -22.38
C ASP A 32 28.54 -41.42 -22.52
N PHE A 33 29.02 -40.82 -23.56
CA PHE A 33 28.73 -39.47 -23.86
C PHE A 33 27.46 -39.36 -24.59
N LEU A 34 26.60 -39.31 -23.99
CA LEU A 34 25.77 -38.90 -24.44
C LEU A 34 24.70 -38.82 -24.98
N GLY A 35 23.93 -38.53 -24.60
CA GLY A 35 22.69 -38.09 -25.02
C GLY A 35 22.50 -37.77 -26.43
N TYR A 36 23.10 -38.53 -27.14
CA TYR A 36 22.79 -38.46 -28.47
C TYR A 36 21.60 -39.21 -28.70
N THR A 37 20.90 -38.67 -29.30
CA THR A 37 19.88 -39.19 -30.11
C THR A 37 19.60 -40.64 -29.90
N GLN A 38 18.44 -40.92 -29.66
CA GLN A 38 17.79 -42.12 -29.84
C GLN A 38 18.37 -42.85 -30.96
N ASN A 39 18.62 -43.85 -31.19
CA ASN A 39 19.16 -44.56 -32.36
C ASN A 39 20.56 -44.17 -32.75
N TYR A 40 21.22 -43.30 -32.03
CA TYR A 40 22.62 -43.08 -32.28
C TYR A 40 23.41 -44.19 -31.59
N ARG A 41 24.04 -45.01 -32.35
CA ARG A 41 24.95 -46.01 -31.83
C ARG A 41 26.36 -45.71 -32.33
N VAL A 42 27.22 -45.48 -31.39
CA VAL A 42 28.65 -45.39 -31.72
C VAL A 42 29.08 -46.79 -32.08
N ARG A 43 29.46 -46.92 -33.32
CA ARG A 43 30.03 -48.16 -33.78
C ARG A 43 31.54 -48.11 -33.49
N TYR A 44 31.97 -48.94 -32.63
CA TYR A 44 33.39 -49.11 -32.38
C TYR A 44 33.84 -50.47 -32.86
N THR A 45 35.13 -50.55 -33.22
CA THR A 45 35.78 -51.80 -33.51
C THR A 45 36.36 -52.33 -32.20
N ALA A 46 35.79 -53.38 -31.70
CA ALA A 46 36.39 -54.04 -30.56
C ALA A 46 37.68 -54.70 -31.03
N THR A 47 38.78 -54.32 -30.38
CA THR A 47 40.05 -55.02 -30.53
C THR A 47 40.30 -55.79 -29.26
N VAL A 48 40.28 -57.05 -29.34
CA VAL A 48 40.59 -57.91 -28.21
C VAL A 48 42.04 -58.34 -28.39
N THR A 49 42.86 -58.04 -27.37
CA THR A 49 44.24 -58.51 -27.33
C THR A 49 44.24 -59.78 -26.46
N LEU A 50 44.66 -60.83 -27.03
CA LEU A 50 44.80 -62.09 -26.32
C LEU A 50 46.07 -62.07 -25.43
N SER A 51 46.06 -62.88 -24.38
CA SER A 51 47.20 -62.99 -23.45
C SER A 51 48.49 -63.46 -24.09
N ASP A 52 48.41 -64.09 -25.25
CA ASP A 52 49.58 -64.53 -26.06
C ASP A 52 50.04 -63.43 -27.05
N GLY A 53 49.48 -62.24 -27.01
CA GLY A 53 49.83 -61.14 -27.92
C GLY A 53 49.08 -61.15 -29.23
N GLY A 54 48.13 -62.06 -29.45
CA GLY A 54 47.27 -62.11 -30.62
C GLY A 54 46.24 -60.95 -30.56
N LEU A 55 46.00 -60.32 -31.71
CA LEU A 55 45.00 -59.31 -31.86
C LEU A 55 43.82 -59.82 -32.72
N ILE A 56 42.66 -59.87 -32.16
CA ILE A 56 41.45 -60.07 -32.93
C ILE A 56 40.83 -58.72 -33.21
N LYS A 57 40.86 -58.31 -34.43
CA LYS A 57 40.23 -57.09 -34.91
C LYS A 57 39.06 -57.43 -35.76
N GLU A 58 37.88 -57.06 -35.30
CA GLU A 58 36.68 -57.19 -36.12
C GLU A 58 36.25 -55.85 -36.66
N THR A 59 36.26 -55.73 -37.95
CA THR A 59 35.82 -54.56 -38.70
C THR A 59 34.55 -54.87 -39.48
N ASN A 60 33.62 -53.89 -39.57
CA ASN A 60 32.41 -53.99 -40.38
C ASN A 60 31.28 -54.90 -39.91
N LYS A 61 30.92 -54.74 -38.69
CA LYS A 61 29.80 -55.49 -38.12
C LYS A 61 28.45 -54.79 -38.26
N THR A 62 28.27 -54.06 -39.33
CA THR A 62 27.06 -53.26 -39.56
C THR A 62 25.81 -54.07 -39.82
N THR A 63 25.92 -55.33 -40.10
CA THR A 63 24.78 -56.09 -40.65
C THR A 63 24.65 -57.51 -40.14
N ALA A 64 25.34 -57.86 -39.08
CA ALA A 64 25.39 -59.24 -38.66
C ALA A 64 24.66 -59.42 -37.34
N GLU A 65 23.37 -59.33 -37.40
CA GLU A 65 22.49 -59.86 -36.37
C GLU A 65 22.85 -61.31 -36.08
N GLY A 66 23.13 -61.62 -34.80
CA GLY A 66 23.44 -63.00 -34.41
C GLY A 66 24.84 -63.53 -34.74
N LYS A 67 25.75 -62.71 -35.26
CA LYS A 67 27.13 -63.11 -35.45
C LYS A 67 27.91 -63.07 -34.14
N PHE A 68 28.69 -64.07 -33.95
CA PHE A 68 29.60 -64.18 -32.84
C PHE A 68 31.01 -64.57 -33.30
N ILE A 69 31.95 -64.31 -32.46
CA ILE A 69 33.31 -64.78 -32.59
C ILE A 69 33.58 -65.64 -31.39
N ASP A 70 34.02 -66.86 -31.64
CA ASP A 70 34.52 -67.71 -30.57
C ASP A 70 36.05 -67.53 -30.48
N VAL A 71 36.54 -67.11 -29.33
CA VAL A 71 37.94 -66.91 -29.05
C VAL A 71 38.36 -67.95 -28.01
N THR A 72 39.29 -68.79 -28.33
CA THR A 72 39.81 -69.77 -27.40
C THR A 72 41.08 -69.25 -26.76
N MET A 73 41.11 -69.13 -25.47
CA MET A 73 42.25 -68.68 -24.67
C MET A 73 42.46 -69.71 -23.55
N GLU A 74 43.67 -70.14 -23.43
CA GLU A 74 44.04 -71.10 -22.38
C GLU A 74 43.18 -72.36 -22.29
N GLY A 75 42.62 -72.81 -23.42
CA GLY A 75 41.74 -73.96 -23.51
C GLY A 75 40.26 -73.68 -23.26
N GLU A 76 39.93 -72.50 -22.90
CA GLU A 76 38.52 -72.03 -22.74
C GLU A 76 38.09 -71.22 -23.94
N THR A 77 36.85 -71.39 -24.37
CA THR A 77 36.27 -70.67 -25.48
C THR A 77 35.28 -69.61 -24.98
N TYR A 78 35.64 -68.36 -25.26
CA TYR A 78 34.79 -67.24 -24.95
C TYR A 78 34.04 -66.80 -26.19
N ARG A 79 32.73 -66.67 -26.11
CA ARG A 79 31.92 -66.17 -27.19
C ARG A 79 31.70 -64.68 -27.05
N ILE A 80 32.21 -63.94 -28.00
CA ILE A 80 31.91 -62.51 -28.13
C ILE A 80 30.76 -62.42 -29.15
N SER A 81 29.55 -62.24 -28.69
CA SER A 81 28.38 -62.02 -29.54
C SER A 81 28.28 -60.55 -29.92
N VAL A 82 28.01 -60.33 -31.19
CA VAL A 82 27.60 -59.03 -31.62
C VAL A 82 26.05 -59.02 -31.58
N GLU A 83 25.54 -58.29 -30.65
CA GLU A 83 24.09 -58.06 -30.64
C GLU A 83 23.66 -57.34 -31.91
N ALA A 84 22.50 -57.68 -32.39
CA ALA A 84 21.89 -57.02 -33.53
C ALA A 84 21.91 -55.52 -33.30
N VAL A 85 22.67 -54.86 -34.08
CA VAL A 85 22.60 -53.42 -34.14
C VAL A 85 21.51 -53.09 -35.15
N GLU A 86 20.40 -52.65 -34.71
CA GLU A 86 19.43 -52.05 -35.62
C GLU A 86 20.12 -51.06 -36.54
N PRO A 87 19.73 -50.95 -37.79
CA PRO A 87 20.36 -50.01 -38.72
C PRO A 87 20.27 -48.63 -38.05
N VAL A 88 21.44 -48.05 -37.88
CA VAL A 88 21.51 -46.68 -37.36
C VAL A 88 20.76 -45.82 -38.35
N THR A 89 19.63 -45.34 -37.93
CA THR A 89 18.94 -44.31 -38.70
C THR A 89 19.86 -43.09 -38.67
N THR A 90 20.54 -42.83 -39.75
CA THR A 90 21.33 -41.62 -39.89
C THR A 90 20.34 -40.47 -40.06
N TYR A 91 20.32 -39.56 -39.14
CA TYR A 91 19.54 -38.33 -39.28
C TYR A 91 20.26 -37.30 -40.18
N GLU A 92 21.33 -37.70 -40.83
CA GLU A 92 22.09 -36.88 -41.76
C GLU A 92 21.23 -36.45 -42.94
N GLY A 93 21.02 -35.13 -43.05
CA GLY A 93 20.15 -34.58 -44.11
C GLY A 93 18.65 -34.63 -43.84
N VAL A 94 18.21 -35.08 -42.68
CA VAL A 94 16.81 -35.00 -42.28
C VAL A 94 16.44 -33.59 -41.85
N SER A 95 15.50 -32.95 -42.53
CA SER A 95 15.05 -31.62 -42.19
C SER A 95 14.45 -31.59 -40.82
N GLY A 96 14.83 -30.59 -40.00
CA GLY A 96 14.30 -30.39 -38.64
C GLY A 96 15.00 -31.21 -37.57
N ILE A 97 16.05 -31.95 -37.90
CA ILE A 97 16.85 -32.69 -36.92
C ILE A 97 18.30 -32.18 -36.95
N ALA A 98 18.75 -31.70 -35.82
CA ALA A 98 20.17 -31.35 -35.59
C ALA A 98 20.87 -32.52 -34.90
N TYR A 99 21.97 -32.96 -35.45
CA TYR A 99 22.77 -34.00 -34.82
C TYR A 99 24.27 -33.72 -34.99
N PHE A 100 25.03 -34.21 -34.05
CA PHE A 100 26.48 -34.19 -34.10
C PHE A 100 27.01 -35.61 -33.90
N LYS A 101 27.86 -36.02 -34.82
CA LYS A 101 28.51 -37.32 -34.76
C LYS A 101 29.88 -37.15 -34.10
N THR A 102 30.08 -37.77 -32.96
CA THR A 102 31.39 -37.80 -32.33
C THR A 102 32.41 -38.48 -33.24
N PRO A 103 33.63 -37.94 -33.36
CA PRO A 103 34.66 -38.53 -34.18
C PRO A 103 34.95 -39.96 -33.72
N LYS A 104 35.16 -40.83 -34.70
CA LYS A 104 35.55 -42.21 -34.44
C LYS A 104 37.03 -42.25 -34.11
N ASN A 105 37.35 -42.58 -32.89
CA ASN A 105 38.69 -42.82 -32.37
C ASN A 105 39.76 -41.74 -32.62
N PRO A 106 40.51 -41.42 -31.61
CA PRO A 106 41.36 -40.23 -31.55
C PRO A 106 42.69 -40.33 -32.28
N ASP A 107 42.81 -41.06 -33.39
CA ASP A 107 44.10 -41.13 -34.07
C ASP A 107 44.68 -39.74 -34.45
N ASN A 108 43.86 -38.71 -34.49
CA ASN A 108 44.32 -37.34 -34.75
C ASN A 108 43.36 -36.22 -34.27
N GLY A 109 42.49 -36.46 -33.36
CA GLY A 109 41.56 -35.44 -32.90
C GLY A 109 41.24 -35.52 -31.41
N THR A 110 41.43 -34.45 -30.69
CA THR A 110 41.03 -34.34 -29.30
C THR A 110 39.51 -34.33 -29.26
N ILE A 111 38.92 -35.42 -28.79
CA ILE A 111 37.50 -35.39 -28.41
C ILE A 111 37.44 -34.66 -27.09
N SER A 112 36.85 -33.50 -27.12
CA SER A 112 36.65 -32.67 -25.92
C SER A 112 35.20 -32.25 -25.85
N MET A 113 34.72 -31.91 -24.66
CA MET A 113 33.42 -31.35 -24.47
C MET A 113 33.23 -30.15 -25.38
N ALA A 114 34.20 -29.26 -25.44
CA ALA A 114 34.09 -28.08 -26.29
C ALA A 114 33.87 -28.44 -27.76
N SER A 115 34.55 -29.47 -28.29
CA SER A 115 34.34 -29.90 -29.67
C SER A 115 32.94 -30.47 -29.93
N ILE A 116 32.41 -31.19 -28.96
CA ILE A 116 31.05 -31.75 -29.03
C ILE A 116 30.01 -30.65 -28.96
N LEU A 117 30.08 -29.78 -27.97
CA LEU A 117 29.14 -28.69 -27.82
C LEU A 117 29.16 -27.73 -29.01
N ASN A 118 30.37 -27.39 -29.51
CA ASN A 118 30.48 -26.57 -30.72
C ASN A 118 29.91 -27.27 -31.96
N GLY A 119 30.11 -28.60 -32.06
CA GLY A 119 29.54 -29.39 -33.15
C GLY A 119 28.03 -29.43 -33.09
N LEU A 120 27.45 -29.63 -31.90
CA LEU A 120 26.01 -29.58 -31.67
C LEU A 120 25.45 -28.19 -31.95
N ALA A 121 26.12 -27.13 -31.46
CA ALA A 121 25.68 -25.76 -31.73
C ALA A 121 25.65 -25.47 -33.24
N THR A 122 26.69 -25.88 -33.95
CA THR A 122 26.74 -25.73 -35.42
C THR A 122 25.63 -26.50 -36.10
N ALA A 123 25.37 -27.73 -35.66
CA ALA A 123 24.28 -28.55 -36.22
C ALA A 123 22.91 -27.93 -35.97
N VAL A 124 22.64 -27.44 -34.76
CA VAL A 124 21.38 -26.74 -34.42
C VAL A 124 21.21 -25.51 -35.30
N ASN A 125 22.22 -24.64 -35.33
CA ASN A 125 22.15 -23.39 -36.10
C ASN A 125 22.01 -23.59 -37.62
N SER A 126 22.43 -24.75 -38.11
CA SER A 126 22.31 -25.06 -39.54
C SER A 126 21.06 -25.85 -39.94
N SER A 127 20.49 -26.62 -39.03
CA SER A 127 19.44 -27.57 -39.32
C SER A 127 18.06 -27.19 -38.75
N LEU A 128 18.04 -26.39 -37.72
CA LEU A 128 16.77 -25.97 -37.06
C LEU A 128 16.52 -24.50 -37.38
N ALA A 129 15.39 -24.25 -38.06
CA ALA A 129 14.96 -22.89 -38.33
C ALA A 129 14.40 -22.25 -37.03
N ASN A 130 14.78 -21.01 -36.78
CA ASN A 130 14.34 -20.23 -35.61
C ASN A 130 14.80 -20.77 -34.25
N VAL A 131 15.88 -21.51 -34.23
CA VAL A 131 16.58 -21.95 -33.02
C VAL A 131 18.03 -21.54 -33.14
N ASP A 132 18.52 -20.78 -32.16
CA ASP A 132 19.91 -20.38 -32.04
C ASP A 132 20.55 -21.14 -30.89
N ALA A 133 21.70 -21.72 -31.13
CA ALA A 133 22.50 -22.43 -30.16
C ALA A 133 23.81 -21.71 -29.88
N GLU A 134 24.12 -21.48 -28.61
CA GLU A 134 25.34 -20.86 -28.13
C GLU A 134 26.00 -21.75 -27.09
N VAL A 135 27.33 -21.98 -27.22
CA VAL A 135 28.08 -22.70 -26.20
C VAL A 135 28.48 -21.73 -25.09
N ILE A 136 28.04 -22.00 -23.88
CA ILE A 136 28.34 -21.19 -22.70
C ILE A 136 28.97 -22.10 -21.64
N GLY A 137 30.25 -21.92 -21.39
CA GLY A 137 30.98 -22.76 -20.44
C GLY A 137 30.95 -24.23 -20.82
N SER A 138 30.38 -25.06 -19.98
CA SER A 138 30.19 -26.50 -20.16
C SER A 138 28.82 -26.89 -20.71
N GLY A 139 28.05 -25.93 -21.19
CA GLY A 139 26.67 -26.18 -21.64
C GLY A 139 26.37 -25.64 -23.02
N LEU A 140 25.25 -26.06 -23.59
CA LEU A 140 24.68 -25.56 -24.82
C LEU A 140 23.36 -24.83 -24.48
N TYR A 141 23.36 -23.52 -24.66
CA TYR A 141 22.18 -22.70 -24.52
C TYR A 141 21.39 -22.69 -25.83
N LEU A 142 20.11 -22.96 -25.75
CA LEU A 142 19.21 -22.93 -26.90
C LEU A 142 18.19 -21.80 -26.72
N ASP A 143 18.10 -20.96 -27.73
CA ASP A 143 17.13 -19.88 -27.80
C ASP A 143 16.35 -19.97 -29.11
N GLY A 144 15.12 -19.51 -29.11
CA GLY A 144 14.31 -19.53 -30.32
C GLY A 144 12.94 -18.92 -30.17
N THR A 145 12.44 -18.41 -31.29
CA THR A 145 11.10 -17.77 -31.37
C THR A 145 10.00 -18.71 -31.84
N ALA A 146 10.33 -19.96 -32.20
CA ALA A 146 9.34 -20.92 -32.65
C ALA A 146 8.51 -21.45 -31.49
N ALA A 147 7.22 -21.51 -31.69
CA ALA A 147 6.26 -22.05 -30.73
C ALA A 147 6.39 -23.57 -30.53
N ASP A 148 7.05 -24.23 -31.47
CA ASP A 148 7.18 -25.69 -31.48
C ASP A 148 8.43 -26.09 -30.67
N GLY A 149 8.22 -26.82 -29.60
CA GLY A 149 9.31 -27.28 -28.73
C GLY A 149 10.35 -28.12 -29.49
N VAL A 150 11.61 -27.91 -29.16
CA VAL A 150 12.68 -28.80 -29.59
C VAL A 150 12.62 -30.07 -28.75
N ASN A 151 12.31 -31.18 -29.39
CA ASN A 151 12.34 -32.49 -28.75
C ASN A 151 13.75 -33.04 -28.78
N PHE A 152 14.23 -33.43 -27.62
CA PHE A 152 15.51 -34.09 -27.48
C PHE A 152 15.34 -35.58 -27.76
N LEU A 153 15.82 -36.02 -28.90
CA LEU A 153 15.75 -37.42 -29.32
C LEU A 153 17.01 -38.15 -28.83
N GLY A 154 16.91 -38.75 -27.66
CA GLY A 154 18.06 -39.46 -27.13
C GLY A 154 17.71 -40.33 -25.94
N GLY A 155 18.54 -41.28 -25.57
CA GLY A 155 18.32 -42.22 -24.48
C GLY A 155 18.29 -41.54 -23.11
N ALA A 156 18.08 -42.33 -22.08
CA ALA A 156 18.05 -41.84 -20.71
C ALA A 156 19.21 -40.91 -20.38
N VAL A 157 18.91 -39.83 -19.68
CA VAL A 157 19.93 -38.89 -19.21
C VAL A 157 20.94 -39.65 -18.37
N ASN A 158 22.14 -39.84 -18.86
CA ASN A 158 23.19 -40.43 -18.08
C ASN A 158 23.83 -39.36 -17.15
N GLU A 159 24.74 -39.81 -16.30
CA GLU A 159 25.38 -38.95 -15.31
C GLU A 159 26.22 -37.81 -15.91
N ASN A 160 26.46 -37.85 -17.21
CA ASN A 160 27.37 -36.92 -17.92
C ASN A 160 26.65 -35.79 -18.64
N MET A 161 25.32 -35.81 -18.75
CA MET A 161 24.54 -34.80 -19.45
C MET A 161 23.17 -34.64 -18.86
N SER A 162 22.74 -33.41 -18.66
CA SER A 162 21.42 -33.09 -18.22
C SER A 162 20.79 -32.03 -19.10
N VAL A 163 19.48 -32.09 -19.26
CA VAL A 163 18.68 -31.08 -19.95
C VAL A 163 17.95 -30.28 -18.88
N ILE A 164 18.17 -28.99 -18.89
CA ILE A 164 17.56 -28.06 -17.96
C ILE A 164 16.66 -27.14 -18.77
N GLY A 165 15.35 -27.25 -18.52
CA GLY A 165 14.37 -26.32 -19.07
C GLY A 165 14.21 -25.10 -18.16
N GLN A 166 13.23 -24.27 -18.46
CA GLN A 166 12.89 -23.10 -17.64
C GLN A 166 12.28 -23.44 -16.28
N LYS A 167 12.08 -24.72 -15.94
CA LYS A 167 11.58 -25.17 -14.64
C LYS A 167 12.58 -26.08 -13.98
N ALA A 168 12.96 -25.75 -12.77
CA ALA A 168 13.85 -26.55 -11.93
C ALA A 168 13.25 -26.73 -10.53
N GLN A 169 13.57 -27.84 -9.88
CA GLN A 169 13.11 -28.10 -8.51
C GLN A 169 13.92 -27.34 -7.46
N ASP A 170 15.13 -26.96 -7.82
CA ASP A 170 16.06 -26.29 -6.91
C ASP A 170 17.01 -25.40 -7.71
N ILE A 171 17.39 -24.26 -7.16
CA ILE A 171 18.33 -23.33 -7.78
C ILE A 171 19.71 -23.95 -8.03
N THR A 172 20.10 -24.92 -7.23
CA THR A 172 21.38 -25.62 -7.37
C THR A 172 21.48 -26.48 -8.62
N ARG A 173 20.34 -26.75 -9.28
CA ARG A 173 20.29 -27.46 -10.56
C ARG A 173 20.51 -26.56 -11.76
N LEU A 174 20.48 -25.26 -11.55
CA LEU A 174 20.73 -24.29 -12.62
C LEU A 174 22.22 -24.19 -12.92
N PRO A 175 22.61 -23.99 -14.19
CA PRO A 175 24.01 -23.89 -14.57
C PRO A 175 24.67 -22.64 -13.97
N ALA A 176 25.92 -22.78 -13.54
CA ALA A 176 26.70 -21.67 -12.98
C ALA A 176 27.09 -20.61 -14.03
N MET A 177 27.02 -20.95 -15.30
CA MET A 177 27.28 -20.09 -16.46
C MET A 177 26.07 -20.14 -17.38
N ASN A 178 25.56 -18.97 -17.76
CA ASN A 178 24.34 -18.91 -18.58
C ASN A 178 24.30 -17.64 -19.45
N LYS A 179 23.29 -17.51 -20.25
CA LYS A 179 22.93 -16.31 -21.01
C LYS A 179 22.38 -15.24 -20.08
N HIS A 180 22.86 -14.02 -20.25
CA HIS A 180 22.27 -12.88 -19.54
C HIS A 180 20.78 -12.75 -19.87
N GLY A 181 19.97 -12.59 -18.83
CA GLY A 181 18.53 -12.49 -18.98
C GLY A 181 17.77 -13.83 -19.02
N TYR A 182 18.47 -14.97 -18.95
CA TYR A 182 17.79 -16.27 -18.80
C TYR A 182 16.96 -16.30 -17.53
N VAL A 183 15.68 -16.70 -17.63
CA VAL A 183 14.78 -16.80 -16.49
C VAL A 183 14.36 -18.25 -16.29
N ALA A 184 14.39 -18.69 -15.04
CA ALA A 184 13.91 -20.00 -14.63
C ALA A 184 12.91 -19.88 -13.49
N GLN A 185 11.89 -20.73 -13.50
CA GLN A 185 10.98 -20.99 -12.40
C GLN A 185 11.58 -22.06 -11.49
N ILE A 186 11.66 -21.77 -10.21
CA ILE A 186 12.03 -22.76 -9.19
C ILE A 186 10.76 -23.19 -8.48
N SER A 187 10.42 -24.46 -8.64
CA SER A 187 9.24 -25.07 -8.04
C SER A 187 9.67 -26.09 -6.99
N ASN A 188 9.58 -25.72 -5.73
CA ASN A 188 10.07 -26.53 -4.63
C ASN A 188 9.15 -27.73 -4.34
N THR A 189 7.85 -27.59 -4.59
CA THR A 189 6.84 -28.64 -4.36
C THR A 189 5.87 -28.72 -5.53
N ALA A 190 5.44 -29.92 -5.88
CA ALA A 190 4.52 -30.14 -6.99
C ALA A 190 3.08 -29.64 -6.73
N ASP A 191 2.74 -29.41 -5.45
CA ASP A 191 1.35 -29.17 -5.04
C ASP A 191 1.06 -27.74 -4.57
N LEU A 192 2.07 -26.86 -4.45
CA LEU A 192 1.91 -25.52 -3.90
C LEU A 192 2.59 -24.47 -4.79
N ASP A 193 1.86 -23.94 -5.74
CA ASP A 193 2.32 -22.83 -6.60
C ASP A 193 2.68 -21.55 -5.83
N THR A 194 2.34 -21.49 -4.54
CA THR A 194 2.66 -20.34 -3.69
C THR A 194 4.12 -20.27 -3.27
N ASP A 195 4.83 -21.38 -3.38
CA ASP A 195 6.26 -21.50 -3.02
C ASP A 195 7.18 -21.36 -4.24
N ASP A 196 6.59 -21.17 -5.42
CA ASP A 196 7.33 -21.00 -6.66
C ASP A 196 7.90 -19.58 -6.74
N TYR A 197 9.13 -19.51 -7.20
CA TYR A 197 9.77 -18.22 -7.46
C TYR A 197 10.54 -18.25 -8.77
N TYR A 198 10.84 -17.08 -9.28
CA TYR A 198 11.52 -16.89 -10.55
C TYR A 198 12.90 -16.27 -10.32
N VAL A 199 13.88 -16.77 -11.04
CA VAL A 199 15.23 -16.23 -11.00
C VAL A 199 15.69 -15.88 -12.42
N LYS A 200 16.36 -14.76 -12.53
CA LYS A 200 16.96 -14.25 -13.76
C LYS A 200 18.47 -14.29 -13.64
N PHE A 201 19.14 -14.76 -14.65
CA PHE A 201 20.60 -14.80 -14.68
C PHE A 201 21.18 -13.46 -15.12
N GLU A 202 22.03 -12.89 -14.30
CA GLU A 202 22.79 -11.67 -14.57
C GLU A 202 24.27 -12.04 -14.83
N ALA A 203 24.64 -12.06 -16.10
CA ALA A 203 26.02 -12.34 -16.48
C ALA A 203 26.93 -11.15 -16.15
N ASN A 204 28.13 -11.42 -15.62
CA ASN A 204 29.08 -10.37 -15.20
C ASN A 204 29.52 -9.45 -16.36
N ASN A 205 29.47 -9.92 -17.60
CA ASN A 205 29.79 -9.14 -18.79
C ASN A 205 28.57 -8.57 -19.53
N GLY A 206 27.36 -8.80 -19.00
CA GLY A 206 26.11 -8.35 -19.59
C GLY A 206 25.66 -9.15 -20.83
N THR A 207 26.32 -10.23 -21.18
CA THR A 207 25.99 -11.05 -22.38
C THR A 207 25.83 -12.53 -22.08
N SER A 208 26.85 -13.23 -21.66
CA SER A 208 26.83 -14.66 -21.31
C SER A 208 28.09 -15.07 -20.54
N GLY A 209 28.02 -16.20 -19.83
CA GLY A 209 29.15 -16.74 -19.09
C GLY A 209 28.92 -16.78 -17.59
N ALA A 210 29.93 -16.47 -16.79
CA ALA A 210 29.83 -16.45 -15.34
C ALA A 210 28.96 -15.29 -14.85
N GLY A 211 28.14 -15.52 -13.83
CA GLY A 211 27.23 -14.54 -13.26
C GLY A 211 26.55 -15.03 -12.00
N SER A 212 25.44 -14.40 -11.64
CA SER A 212 24.60 -14.76 -10.50
C SER A 212 23.13 -14.82 -10.91
N TYR A 213 22.35 -15.59 -10.15
CA TYR A 213 20.91 -15.59 -10.26
C TYR A 213 20.31 -14.63 -9.24
N GLU A 214 19.42 -13.76 -9.70
CA GLU A 214 18.66 -12.81 -8.87
C GLU A 214 17.16 -13.10 -9.00
N GLU A 215 16.42 -12.92 -7.91
CA GLU A 215 14.98 -13.04 -7.98
C GLU A 215 14.38 -12.06 -8.99
N THR A 216 13.36 -12.49 -9.69
CA THR A 216 12.65 -11.67 -10.67
C THR A 216 11.17 -11.96 -10.67
N VAL A 217 10.41 -11.10 -11.32
CA VAL A 217 9.01 -11.35 -11.62
C VAL A 217 8.88 -12.34 -12.78
N ARG A 218 7.82 -13.14 -12.78
CA ARG A 218 7.49 -14.01 -13.90
C ARG A 218 7.42 -13.20 -15.20
N PRO A 219 8.18 -13.58 -16.24
CA PRO A 219 8.08 -12.90 -17.52
C PRO A 219 6.71 -13.10 -18.18
N HIS A 220 6.32 -12.13 -18.99
CA HIS A 220 5.16 -12.26 -19.87
C HIS A 220 5.35 -13.47 -20.82
N ASN A 221 4.30 -14.26 -21.01
CA ASN A 221 4.34 -15.47 -21.84
C ASN A 221 5.41 -16.51 -21.44
N PHE A 222 5.73 -16.60 -20.17
CA PHE A 222 6.76 -17.52 -19.67
C PHE A 222 6.49 -18.99 -20.05
N ASP A 223 5.24 -19.41 -20.10
CA ASP A 223 4.83 -20.78 -20.46
C ASP A 223 4.46 -20.95 -21.95
N GLY A 224 4.64 -19.91 -22.76
CA GLY A 224 4.32 -19.95 -24.17
C GLY A 224 2.85 -19.96 -24.53
N SER A 225 1.95 -19.83 -23.56
CA SER A 225 0.49 -19.94 -23.77
C SER A 225 -0.10 -18.76 -24.55
N GLY A 226 0.62 -17.65 -24.68
CA GLY A 226 0.18 -16.43 -25.37
C GLY A 226 -1.01 -15.71 -24.73
N SER A 227 -1.60 -16.29 -23.68
CA SER A 227 -2.79 -15.76 -23.00
C SER A 227 -2.49 -15.22 -21.59
N ASP A 228 -1.25 -15.29 -21.16
CA ASP A 228 -0.86 -15.03 -19.79
C ASP A 228 -0.25 -13.62 -19.66
N ASP A 229 -1.14 -12.65 -19.56
CA ASP A 229 -0.75 -11.28 -19.28
C ASP A 229 -0.41 -11.10 -17.80
N MET A 230 0.86 -11.23 -17.46
CA MET A 230 1.33 -10.91 -16.14
C MET A 230 1.20 -9.40 -15.89
N VAL A 231 0.24 -9.01 -15.06
CA VAL A 231 0.08 -7.63 -14.62
C VAL A 231 1.12 -7.32 -13.55
N LEU A 232 2.03 -6.39 -13.81
CA LEU A 232 3.14 -6.08 -12.92
C LEU A 232 2.76 -5.25 -11.70
N GLY A 233 1.79 -4.35 -11.82
CA GLY A 233 1.44 -3.44 -10.74
C GLY A 233 0.04 -2.88 -10.82
N LEU A 234 -0.27 -1.98 -9.90
CA LEU A 234 -1.53 -1.27 -9.83
C LEU A 234 -1.54 -0.11 -10.85
N ASP A 235 -2.70 0.18 -11.42
CA ASP A 235 -2.85 1.37 -12.26
C ASP A 235 -2.77 2.65 -11.42
N PRO A 236 -1.72 3.47 -11.57
CA PRO A 236 -1.56 4.70 -10.81
C PRO A 236 -2.70 5.72 -10.98
N ALA A 237 -3.50 5.60 -12.05
CA ALA A 237 -4.64 6.48 -12.28
C ALA A 237 -5.81 6.19 -11.31
N THR A 238 -5.90 4.96 -10.81
CA THR A 238 -6.94 4.53 -9.85
C THR A 238 -6.48 4.62 -8.40
N MET A 239 -5.18 4.82 -8.18
CA MET A 239 -4.59 4.91 -6.87
C MET A 239 -4.59 6.35 -6.33
N PRO A 240 -4.45 6.55 -5.01
CA PRO A 240 -4.34 7.88 -4.43
C PRO A 240 -3.24 8.73 -5.09
N HIS A 241 -3.57 9.98 -5.37
CA HIS A 241 -2.65 10.97 -5.93
C HIS A 241 -2.01 11.78 -4.81
N ALA A 242 -0.89 12.44 -5.09
CA ALA A 242 -0.22 13.30 -4.13
C ALA A 242 -0.50 14.79 -4.37
N LEU A 243 -0.70 15.52 -3.27
CA LEU A 243 -0.68 16.98 -3.25
C LEU A 243 0.64 17.43 -2.64
N ILE A 244 1.53 17.94 -3.48
CA ILE A 244 2.89 18.34 -3.09
C ILE A 244 2.90 19.83 -2.76
N ASN A 245 3.31 20.17 -1.54
CA ASN A 245 3.58 21.57 -1.17
C ASN A 245 4.97 21.98 -1.68
N ASN A 246 5.02 22.90 -2.63
CA ASN A 246 6.26 23.38 -3.24
C ASN A 246 7.02 24.40 -2.36
N ARG A 247 6.53 24.69 -1.14
CA ARG A 247 7.12 25.65 -0.17
C ARG A 247 7.25 27.09 -0.68
N ASN A 248 6.67 27.42 -1.82
CA ASN A 248 6.63 28.77 -2.40
C ASN A 248 5.20 29.35 -2.43
N GLY A 249 4.27 28.76 -1.67
CA GLY A 249 2.85 29.13 -1.66
C GLY A 249 2.03 28.45 -2.74
N THR A 250 2.62 27.54 -3.53
CA THR A 250 1.91 26.76 -4.55
C THR A 250 1.88 25.27 -4.17
N PHE A 251 0.88 24.58 -4.73
CA PHE A 251 0.75 23.13 -4.59
C PHE A 251 0.67 22.49 -5.98
N THR A 252 1.26 21.32 -6.12
CA THR A 252 1.18 20.52 -7.33
C THR A 252 0.41 19.24 -7.02
N PHE A 253 -0.66 18.99 -7.75
CA PHE A 253 -1.42 17.74 -7.66
C PHE A 253 -0.95 16.80 -8.76
N VAL A 254 -0.43 15.63 -8.40
CA VAL A 254 0.21 14.70 -9.32
C VAL A 254 -0.27 13.26 -9.12
N LYS A 255 -0.33 12.55 -10.22
CA LYS A 255 -0.43 11.09 -10.25
C LYS A 255 0.95 10.50 -9.91
N LEU A 256 0.98 9.50 -9.02
CA LEU A 256 2.20 8.85 -8.59
C LEU A 256 2.55 7.69 -9.55
N ASP A 257 3.07 8.02 -10.72
CA ASP A 257 3.59 7.08 -11.70
C ASP A 257 5.10 7.27 -11.96
N LEU A 258 5.73 6.29 -12.59
CA LEU A 258 7.16 6.30 -12.86
C LEU A 258 7.59 7.49 -13.74
N SER A 259 6.76 7.90 -14.70
CA SER A 259 7.09 9.02 -15.57
C SER A 259 7.09 10.34 -14.82
N THR A 260 6.14 10.53 -13.91
CA THR A 260 6.06 11.69 -13.02
C THR A 260 7.23 11.70 -12.04
N ALA A 261 7.55 10.58 -11.42
CA ALA A 261 8.68 10.44 -10.52
C ALA A 261 10.00 10.80 -11.22
N ASN A 262 10.25 10.23 -12.39
CA ASN A 262 11.44 10.52 -13.20
C ASN A 262 11.54 12.02 -13.58
N SER A 263 10.41 12.64 -13.93
CA SER A 263 10.38 14.07 -14.27
C SER A 263 10.68 14.97 -13.08
N GLN A 264 10.41 14.51 -11.86
CA GLN A 264 10.65 15.23 -10.61
C GLN A 264 12.01 14.87 -9.97
N GLY A 265 12.72 13.88 -10.52
CA GLY A 265 13.99 13.39 -9.97
C GLY A 265 13.83 12.73 -8.60
N ASN A 266 12.73 12.06 -8.35
CA ASN A 266 12.45 11.32 -7.13
C ASN A 266 11.91 9.91 -7.44
N ASP A 267 11.67 9.12 -6.41
CA ASP A 267 11.23 7.73 -6.49
C ASP A 267 9.81 7.54 -5.93
N ASN A 268 8.99 8.59 -5.95
CA ASN A 268 7.64 8.59 -5.42
C ASN A 268 6.63 8.15 -6.48
N TYR A 269 6.47 6.84 -6.66
CA TYR A 269 5.44 6.24 -7.52
C TYR A 269 5.00 4.89 -6.97
N TRP A 270 3.79 4.46 -7.29
CA TRP A 270 3.30 3.13 -6.95
C TRP A 270 4.16 2.08 -7.62
N LYS A 271 4.89 1.32 -6.79
CA LYS A 271 5.86 0.32 -7.26
C LYS A 271 5.14 -0.86 -7.91
N ASN A 272 5.82 -1.42 -8.91
CA ASN A 272 5.43 -2.68 -9.49
C ASN A 272 6.01 -3.85 -8.69
N ARG A 273 5.53 -5.06 -8.97
CA ARG A 273 6.17 -6.29 -8.51
C ARG A 273 7.55 -6.39 -9.12
N GLU A 274 8.52 -6.75 -8.33
CA GLU A 274 9.89 -7.01 -8.75
C GLU A 274 10.24 -8.50 -8.67
N VAL A 275 9.42 -9.29 -7.94
CA VAL A 275 9.61 -10.72 -7.72
C VAL A 275 8.29 -11.48 -7.76
N GLY A 276 8.36 -12.79 -8.05
CA GLY A 276 7.23 -13.70 -7.97
C GLY A 276 6.19 -13.55 -9.07
N ASP A 277 4.99 -14.04 -8.82
CA ASP A 277 3.86 -14.03 -9.73
C ASP A 277 2.52 -13.74 -9.02
N ASN A 278 1.39 -14.10 -9.64
CA ASN A 278 0.07 -13.88 -9.06
C ASN A 278 -0.22 -14.75 -7.82
N ASN A 279 0.52 -15.83 -7.62
CA ASN A 279 0.33 -16.76 -6.51
C ASN A 279 1.27 -16.47 -5.35
N SER A 280 2.53 -16.22 -5.65
CA SER A 280 3.59 -15.98 -4.65
C SER A 280 3.71 -14.50 -4.21
N ASN A 281 3.34 -13.55 -5.08
CA ASN A 281 3.31 -12.11 -4.77
C ASN A 281 1.98 -11.50 -5.23
N ARG A 282 0.94 -11.73 -4.45
CA ARG A 282 -0.42 -11.37 -4.81
C ARG A 282 -0.64 -9.86 -4.86
N PHE A 283 -1.64 -9.43 -5.60
CA PHE A 283 -2.14 -8.07 -5.49
C PHE A 283 -2.69 -7.81 -4.09
N PRO A 284 -2.57 -6.57 -3.61
CA PRO A 284 -3.23 -6.16 -2.37
C PRO A 284 -4.72 -6.48 -2.37
N SER A 285 -5.24 -6.92 -1.23
CA SER A 285 -6.62 -7.38 -1.08
C SER A 285 -7.70 -6.33 -1.40
N PHE A 286 -7.33 -5.07 -1.51
CA PHE A 286 -8.24 -4.00 -1.94
C PHE A 286 -8.45 -3.94 -3.47
N GLN A 287 -7.76 -4.76 -4.25
CA GLN A 287 -7.92 -4.75 -5.71
C GLN A 287 -9.39 -4.92 -6.11
N GLY A 288 -9.87 -4.03 -7.00
CA GLY A 288 -11.27 -4.00 -7.43
C GLY A 288 -12.26 -3.39 -6.42
N SER A 289 -11.77 -2.86 -5.30
CA SER A 289 -12.57 -2.23 -4.25
C SER A 289 -12.17 -0.77 -4.03
N THR A 290 -12.98 -0.04 -3.27
CA THR A 290 -12.73 1.37 -2.97
C THR A 290 -11.89 1.51 -1.71
N ILE A 291 -10.89 2.39 -1.73
CA ILE A 291 -10.14 2.80 -0.54
C ILE A 291 -10.99 3.81 0.25
N GLN A 292 -11.34 3.49 1.49
CA GLN A 292 -12.14 4.35 2.38
C GLN A 292 -11.29 5.35 3.13
N GLU A 293 -10.14 4.92 3.66
CA GLU A 293 -9.28 5.77 4.47
C GLU A 293 -7.80 5.42 4.28
N MET A 294 -6.92 6.40 4.55
CA MET A 294 -5.48 6.25 4.57
C MET A 294 -4.93 6.71 5.92
N PHE A 295 -3.92 6.01 6.41
CA PHE A 295 -3.27 6.35 7.66
C PHE A 295 -1.77 6.06 7.63
N PHE A 296 -1.03 6.62 8.59
CA PHE A 296 0.37 6.31 8.81
C PHE A 296 0.56 5.65 10.17
N HIS A 297 1.28 4.54 10.18
CA HIS A 297 1.65 3.89 11.42
C HIS A 297 2.98 3.16 11.28
N ARG A 298 3.88 3.37 12.23
CA ARG A 298 5.20 2.72 12.28
C ARG A 298 5.95 2.74 10.93
N ASN A 299 6.04 3.93 10.35
CA ASN A 299 6.73 4.20 9.07
C ASN A 299 6.14 3.43 7.87
N ARG A 300 4.86 3.10 7.90
CA ARG A 300 4.11 2.45 6.82
C ARG A 300 2.89 3.30 6.46
N LEU A 301 2.59 3.40 5.18
CA LEU A 301 1.30 3.91 4.69
C LEU A 301 0.28 2.80 4.76
N GLY A 302 -0.81 3.01 5.47
CA GLY A 302 -1.94 2.10 5.56
C GLY A 302 -3.10 2.54 4.69
N LEU A 303 -3.76 1.59 4.06
CA LEU A 303 -4.94 1.74 3.21
C LEU A 303 -6.03 0.82 3.75
N ILE A 304 -7.23 1.36 3.91
CA ILE A 304 -8.41 0.60 4.35
C ILE A 304 -9.37 0.44 3.19
N SER A 305 -9.81 -0.78 2.95
CA SER A 305 -10.80 -1.11 1.93
C SER A 305 -11.73 -2.22 2.41
N GLY A 306 -12.95 -1.83 2.77
CA GLY A 306 -13.91 -2.77 3.33
C GLY A 306 -13.42 -3.38 4.64
N GLU A 307 -13.22 -4.69 4.66
CA GLU A 307 -12.68 -5.44 5.79
C GLU A 307 -11.13 -5.56 5.74
N ASN A 308 -10.49 -5.09 4.67
CA ASN A 308 -9.08 -5.27 4.42
C ASN A 308 -8.25 -4.07 4.87
N ILE A 309 -7.10 -4.38 5.46
CA ILE A 309 -6.12 -3.42 5.93
C ILE A 309 -4.80 -3.76 5.27
N VAL A 310 -4.37 -2.92 4.36
CA VAL A 310 -3.12 -3.09 3.62
C VAL A 310 -2.14 -2.02 4.05
N MET A 311 -0.92 -2.41 4.41
CA MET A 311 0.12 -1.46 4.79
C MET A 311 1.37 -1.68 3.95
N SER A 312 1.96 -0.60 3.50
CA SER A 312 3.16 -0.59 2.67
C SER A 312 4.39 -1.16 3.38
N GLN A 313 5.44 -1.40 2.63
CA GLN A 313 6.78 -1.61 3.16
C GLN A 313 7.21 -0.40 4.02
N PRO A 314 7.93 -0.61 5.15
CA PRO A 314 8.38 0.49 5.98
C PRO A 314 9.38 1.38 5.22
N GLY A 315 9.13 2.69 5.24
CA GLY A 315 9.96 3.66 4.54
C GLY A 315 9.75 3.73 3.03
N SER A 316 9.11 2.73 2.41
CA SER A 316 8.71 2.72 1.01
C SER A 316 7.20 2.75 0.90
N TYR A 317 6.62 3.94 1.06
CA TYR A 317 5.18 4.13 1.22
C TYR A 317 4.34 3.70 0.02
N PHE A 318 4.94 3.62 -1.15
CA PHE A 318 4.26 3.25 -2.39
C PHE A 318 4.57 1.83 -2.85
N ASN A 319 5.31 1.05 -2.03
CA ASN A 319 5.51 -0.37 -2.28
C ASN A 319 4.53 -1.21 -1.46
N LEU A 320 3.63 -1.90 -2.15
CA LEU A 320 2.61 -2.78 -1.60
C LEU A 320 2.85 -4.25 -1.95
N PHE A 321 4.00 -4.57 -2.53
CA PHE A 321 4.39 -5.91 -2.94
C PHE A 321 5.56 -6.43 -2.11
N ILE A 322 5.66 -7.73 -1.95
CA ILE A 322 6.78 -8.35 -1.25
C ILE A 322 8.07 -8.17 -2.05
N VAL A 323 9.18 -8.12 -1.35
CA VAL A 323 10.51 -7.90 -1.95
C VAL A 323 11.28 -9.18 -2.23
N SER A 324 10.83 -10.30 -1.68
CA SER A 324 11.39 -11.64 -1.95
C SER A 324 10.28 -12.68 -1.80
N ALA A 325 10.18 -13.58 -2.76
CA ALA A 325 9.29 -14.75 -2.73
C ALA A 325 9.98 -15.94 -2.03
N ILE A 326 11.29 -15.93 -1.90
CA ILE A 326 12.06 -17.02 -1.25
C ILE A 326 11.95 -16.95 0.26
N SER A 327 11.93 -15.74 0.82
CA SER A 327 11.94 -15.56 2.27
C SER A 327 10.96 -14.50 2.72
N ALA A 328 10.20 -14.82 3.77
CA ALA A 328 9.33 -13.85 4.40
C ALA A 328 10.16 -12.89 5.27
N SER A 329 10.31 -11.65 4.80
CA SER A 329 10.95 -10.56 5.53
C SER A 329 9.98 -9.84 6.46
N ASP A 330 10.49 -9.32 7.57
CA ASP A 330 9.73 -8.44 8.46
C ASP A 330 9.38 -7.09 7.80
N ASP A 331 10.10 -6.72 6.76
CA ASP A 331 9.86 -5.51 5.97
C ASP A 331 8.76 -5.68 4.92
N ASN A 332 8.26 -6.87 4.70
CA ASN A 332 7.19 -7.08 3.72
C ASN A 332 5.95 -6.25 4.05
N PRO A 333 5.16 -5.84 3.04
CA PRO A 333 3.85 -5.24 3.21
C PRO A 333 2.95 -6.13 4.07
N ILE A 334 2.04 -5.51 4.80
CA ILE A 334 1.05 -6.20 5.63
C ILE A 334 -0.27 -6.17 4.88
N ASP A 335 -0.91 -7.32 4.73
CA ASP A 335 -2.25 -7.44 4.16
C ASP A 335 -3.05 -8.40 5.03
N ILE A 336 -3.99 -7.84 5.78
CA ILE A 336 -4.81 -8.58 6.74
C ILE A 336 -6.27 -8.18 6.61
N THR A 337 -7.14 -9.11 6.97
CA THR A 337 -8.59 -8.92 6.92
C THR A 337 -9.19 -9.03 8.32
N VAL A 338 -10.17 -8.20 8.60
CA VAL A 338 -10.97 -8.31 9.82
C VAL A 338 -11.74 -9.62 9.81
N SER A 339 -11.65 -10.36 10.91
CA SER A 339 -12.43 -11.58 11.11
C SER A 339 -13.44 -11.35 12.23
N ASP A 340 -14.72 -11.26 11.89
CA ASP A 340 -15.82 -11.17 12.83
C ASP A 340 -16.99 -12.07 12.39
N ILE A 341 -17.97 -12.30 13.27
CA ILE A 341 -19.17 -13.07 12.96
C ILE A 341 -20.07 -12.33 11.95
N LYS A 342 -20.00 -11.01 11.95
CA LYS A 342 -20.70 -10.14 11.01
C LYS A 342 -19.67 -9.44 10.12
N PRO A 343 -20.01 -9.13 8.85
CA PRO A 343 -19.20 -8.24 8.04
C PRO A 343 -18.91 -6.94 8.80
N ALA A 344 -17.65 -6.54 8.81
CA ALA A 344 -17.18 -5.39 9.57
C ALA A 344 -16.38 -4.44 8.66
N PHE A 345 -17.08 -3.59 7.94
CA PHE A 345 -16.47 -2.61 7.06
C PHE A 345 -15.82 -1.50 7.89
N ILE A 346 -14.50 -1.40 7.80
CA ILE A 346 -13.72 -0.37 8.50
C ILE A 346 -13.77 0.92 7.68
N ASN A 347 -14.25 2.01 8.28
CA ASN A 347 -14.29 3.31 7.61
C ASN A 347 -13.37 4.34 8.26
N HIS A 348 -13.00 4.15 9.54
CA HIS A 348 -12.16 5.10 10.25
C HIS A 348 -11.09 4.40 11.07
N VAL A 349 -9.95 5.06 11.18
CA VAL A 349 -8.81 4.61 11.97
C VAL A 349 -8.22 5.77 12.75
N LEU A 350 -7.89 5.54 14.03
CA LEU A 350 -7.20 6.51 14.86
C LEU A 350 -6.00 5.90 15.58
N PRO A 351 -4.88 6.62 15.68
CA PRO A 351 -3.76 6.19 16.49
C PRO A 351 -4.11 6.29 17.98
N ILE A 352 -3.72 5.27 18.72
CA ILE A 352 -3.75 5.26 20.18
C ILE A 352 -2.39 4.79 20.70
N GLN A 353 -2.15 4.91 22.00
CA GLN A 353 -0.84 4.54 22.56
C GLN A 353 -0.40 3.11 22.27
N LYS A 354 -1.35 2.18 22.16
CA LYS A 354 -1.10 0.75 21.98
C LYS A 354 -1.14 0.27 20.51
N GLY A 355 -1.49 1.12 19.58
CA GLY A 355 -1.62 0.76 18.16
C GLY A 355 -2.59 1.65 17.41
N MET A 356 -3.42 1.05 16.59
CA MET A 356 -4.44 1.76 15.81
C MET A 356 -5.82 1.23 16.17
N MET A 357 -6.69 2.10 16.61
CA MET A 357 -8.09 1.77 16.83
C MET A 357 -8.88 1.96 15.54
N MET A 358 -9.58 0.93 15.12
CA MET A 358 -10.35 0.88 13.88
C MET A 358 -11.83 0.80 14.19
N PHE A 359 -12.62 1.53 13.43
CA PHE A 359 -14.06 1.67 13.65
C PHE A 359 -14.83 1.11 12.47
N SER A 360 -15.70 0.15 12.78
CA SER A 360 -16.72 -0.36 11.87
C SER A 360 -18.10 0.00 12.37
N ASP A 361 -19.11 -0.24 11.55
CA ASP A 361 -20.52 -0.08 11.92
C ASP A 361 -20.93 -0.95 13.11
N SER A 362 -20.32 -2.13 13.25
CA SER A 362 -20.70 -3.16 14.22
C SER A 362 -19.74 -3.33 15.39
N GLY A 363 -18.67 -2.53 15.45
CA GLY A 363 -17.70 -2.64 16.54
C GLY A 363 -16.39 -1.95 16.28
N GLN A 364 -15.51 -2.00 17.28
CA GLN A 364 -14.18 -1.45 17.24
C GLN A 364 -13.14 -2.57 17.30
N PHE A 365 -12.07 -2.38 16.55
CA PHE A 365 -10.95 -3.31 16.46
C PHE A 365 -9.66 -2.60 16.83
N LEU A 366 -8.73 -3.35 17.38
CA LEU A 366 -7.39 -2.86 17.71
C LEU A 366 -6.38 -3.58 16.82
N LEU A 367 -5.65 -2.81 16.03
CA LEU A 367 -4.48 -3.25 15.29
C LEU A 367 -3.24 -2.97 16.14
N PHE A 368 -2.53 -4.01 16.53
CA PHE A 368 -1.40 -3.92 17.44
C PHE A 368 -0.35 -4.99 17.17
N THR A 369 0.72 -4.98 17.92
CA THR A 369 1.72 -6.04 17.95
C THR A 369 2.13 -6.32 19.39
N GLU A 370 2.34 -7.60 19.70
CA GLU A 370 2.90 -8.04 20.99
C GLU A 370 4.43 -8.02 20.98
N SER A 371 5.04 -7.77 19.82
CA SER A 371 6.49 -7.72 19.63
C SER A 371 6.97 -6.30 19.42
N ASP A 372 8.26 -6.07 19.65
CA ASP A 372 8.90 -4.80 19.32
C ASP A 372 8.91 -4.52 17.81
N ILE A 373 8.90 -5.59 17.00
CA ILE A 373 8.88 -5.52 15.54
C ILE A 373 7.44 -5.60 15.05
N PHE A 374 7.02 -4.61 14.30
CA PHE A 374 5.73 -4.58 13.61
C PHE A 374 5.88 -5.11 12.18
N SER A 375 5.52 -6.38 11.98
CA SER A 375 5.72 -7.13 10.74
C SER A 375 4.48 -7.93 10.36
N PRO A 376 4.40 -8.48 9.15
CA PRO A 376 3.30 -9.38 8.76
C PRO A 376 3.10 -10.57 9.70
N LYS A 377 4.18 -11.02 10.36
CA LYS A 377 4.14 -12.17 11.28
C LYS A 377 3.64 -11.80 12.67
N THR A 378 3.89 -10.57 13.12
CA THR A 378 3.65 -10.13 14.50
C THR A 378 2.42 -9.27 14.66
N VAL A 379 1.92 -8.68 13.58
CA VAL A 379 0.70 -7.87 13.60
C VAL A 379 -0.51 -8.70 14.02
N ARG A 380 -1.33 -8.13 14.87
CA ARG A 380 -2.57 -8.74 15.35
C ARG A 380 -3.72 -7.76 15.21
N LEU A 381 -4.87 -8.32 14.92
CA LEU A 381 -6.13 -7.58 14.87
C LEU A 381 -7.12 -8.25 15.83
N LYS A 382 -7.60 -7.48 16.80
CA LYS A 382 -8.50 -7.98 17.85
C LYS A 382 -9.74 -7.12 17.91
N LYS A 383 -10.93 -7.73 17.97
CA LYS A 383 -12.15 -7.00 18.30
C LYS A 383 -12.12 -6.60 19.77
N VAL A 384 -12.30 -5.32 20.05
CA VAL A 384 -12.22 -4.78 21.41
C VAL A 384 -13.57 -4.33 21.95
N SER A 385 -14.52 -4.04 21.07
CA SER A 385 -15.90 -3.72 21.50
C SER A 385 -16.91 -4.01 20.40
N SER A 386 -18.20 -4.03 20.78
CA SER A 386 -19.34 -4.23 19.88
C SER A 386 -20.30 -3.05 19.90
N TYR A 387 -19.82 -1.85 20.22
CA TYR A 387 -20.63 -0.65 20.12
C TYR A 387 -20.78 -0.24 18.64
N GLU A 388 -21.98 0.08 18.25
CA GLU A 388 -22.25 0.63 16.91
C GLU A 388 -21.58 2.01 16.78
N CYS A 389 -20.97 2.27 15.62
CA CYS A 389 -20.32 3.55 15.31
C CYS A 389 -20.93 4.14 14.05
N ASP A 390 -21.19 5.43 14.06
CA ASP A 390 -21.62 6.16 12.88
C ASP A 390 -20.44 6.31 11.91
N GLN A 391 -20.58 5.73 10.73
CA GLN A 391 -19.53 5.70 9.71
C GLN A 391 -19.41 7.01 8.91
N THR A 392 -20.33 7.94 9.10
CA THR A 392 -20.30 9.24 8.41
C THR A 392 -19.45 10.29 9.12
N ILE A 393 -19.09 10.00 10.38
CA ILE A 393 -18.35 10.90 11.25
C ILE A 393 -17.05 10.27 11.65
N GLN A 394 -15.96 10.95 11.38
CA GLN A 394 -14.64 10.52 11.84
C GLN A 394 -14.58 10.60 13.38
N PRO A 395 -14.23 9.52 14.08
CA PRO A 395 -13.89 9.55 15.49
C PRO A 395 -12.77 10.54 15.78
N VAL A 396 -12.70 11.06 16.99
CA VAL A 396 -11.73 12.09 17.36
C VAL A 396 -10.83 11.63 18.50
N ASP A 397 -9.54 11.96 18.40
CA ASP A 397 -8.55 11.69 19.42
C ASP A 397 -8.54 12.79 20.47
N LEU A 398 -8.75 12.42 21.74
CA LEU A 398 -8.70 13.34 22.89
C LEU A 398 -7.31 13.36 23.58
N GLY A 399 -6.35 12.63 23.03
CA GLY A 399 -4.98 12.50 23.57
C GLY A 399 -4.78 11.24 24.41
N THR A 400 -5.70 10.91 25.30
CA THR A 400 -5.66 9.70 26.15
C THR A 400 -6.82 8.74 25.89
N SER A 401 -7.82 9.19 25.17
CA SER A 401 -9.03 8.46 24.82
C SER A 401 -9.53 8.85 23.44
N VAL A 402 -10.43 8.09 22.89
CA VAL A 402 -11.05 8.34 21.59
C VAL A 402 -12.54 8.55 21.78
N LEU A 403 -13.09 9.57 21.11
CA LEU A 403 -14.52 9.85 21.13
C LEU A 403 -15.14 9.49 19.77
N PHE A 404 -16.17 8.67 19.77
CA PHE A 404 -16.93 8.29 18.58
C PHE A 404 -18.42 8.46 18.82
N THR A 405 -19.20 8.48 17.76
CA THR A 405 -20.65 8.68 17.82
C THR A 405 -21.40 7.47 17.28
N SER A 406 -22.62 7.31 17.76
CA SER A 406 -23.60 6.34 17.27
C SER A 406 -24.97 7.00 17.13
N ASN A 407 -25.67 6.71 16.05
CA ASN A 407 -27.02 7.19 15.84
C ASN A 407 -28.03 6.28 16.53
N VAL A 408 -28.76 6.81 17.52
CA VAL A 408 -29.76 6.06 18.26
C VAL A 408 -31.13 6.75 18.13
N SER A 409 -32.00 6.18 17.31
CA SER A 409 -33.34 6.74 17.05
C SER A 409 -33.28 8.15 16.44
N ALA A 410 -33.69 9.18 17.16
CA ALA A 410 -33.74 10.57 16.69
C ALA A 410 -32.51 11.39 17.02
N TYR A 411 -31.59 10.87 17.84
CA TYR A 411 -30.45 11.60 18.38
C TYR A 411 -29.16 10.80 18.20
N ALA A 412 -28.04 11.49 18.10
CA ALA A 412 -26.72 10.88 18.17
C ALA A 412 -26.24 10.81 19.62
N ARG A 413 -25.46 9.79 19.92
CA ARG A 413 -24.79 9.60 21.20
C ARG A 413 -23.28 9.61 21.02
N ALA A 414 -22.57 10.23 21.94
CA ALA A 414 -21.13 10.27 21.96
C ALA A 414 -20.58 9.32 23.03
N PHE A 415 -19.68 8.43 22.61
CA PHE A 415 -19.02 7.44 23.45
C PHE A 415 -17.53 7.71 23.51
N GLU A 416 -16.97 7.72 24.68
CA GLU A 416 -15.55 7.85 24.92
C GLU A 416 -14.96 6.48 25.28
N ALA A 417 -14.00 6.04 24.48
CA ALA A 417 -13.28 4.79 24.66
C ALA A 417 -11.87 5.08 25.19
N THR A 418 -11.51 4.50 26.33
CA THR A 418 -10.19 4.55 26.90
C THR A 418 -9.60 3.14 26.90
N VAL A 419 -8.50 2.96 26.17
CA VAL A 419 -7.75 1.70 26.14
C VAL A 419 -6.68 1.76 27.23
N ILE A 420 -6.81 0.90 28.24
CA ILE A 420 -5.90 0.87 29.38
C ILE A 420 -4.80 -0.16 29.15
N ASP A 421 -5.17 -1.33 28.62
CA ASP A 421 -4.25 -2.45 28.41
C ASP A 421 -4.69 -3.28 27.19
N ASP A 422 -3.78 -4.07 26.63
CA ASP A 422 -4.03 -4.90 25.43
C ASP A 422 -4.97 -6.06 25.72
N ASP A 423 -4.97 -6.55 26.97
CA ASP A 423 -5.76 -7.71 27.40
C ASP A 423 -7.14 -7.33 27.96
N THR A 424 -7.34 -6.07 28.29
CA THR A 424 -8.64 -5.62 28.83
C THR A 424 -9.47 -4.90 27.77
N PRO A 425 -10.78 -5.15 27.72
CA PRO A 425 -11.66 -4.34 26.87
C PRO A 425 -11.54 -2.86 27.20
N PRO A 426 -11.64 -1.96 26.21
CA PRO A 426 -11.64 -0.53 26.47
C PRO A 426 -12.80 -0.14 27.39
N ASN A 427 -12.55 0.77 28.30
CA ASN A 427 -13.60 1.37 29.08
C ASN A 427 -14.36 2.36 28.19
N ILE A 428 -15.63 2.08 27.91
CA ILE A 428 -16.48 2.89 27.02
C ILE A 428 -17.56 3.55 27.86
N LEU A 429 -17.53 4.88 27.89
CA LEU A 429 -18.48 5.71 28.64
C LEU A 429 -19.27 6.62 27.70
N GLU A 430 -20.59 6.63 27.85
CA GLU A 430 -21.47 7.55 27.13
C GLU A 430 -21.37 8.96 27.74
N GLN A 431 -20.87 9.92 27.00
CA GLN A 431 -20.71 11.31 27.42
C GLN A 431 -21.99 12.15 27.24
N THR A 432 -22.92 11.70 26.40
CA THR A 432 -24.25 12.32 26.20
C THR A 432 -25.31 11.82 27.18
N ARG A 433 -24.95 10.91 28.08
CA ARG A 433 -25.93 10.26 28.98
C ARG A 433 -26.74 11.25 29.81
N VAL A 434 -26.16 12.38 30.18
CA VAL A 434 -26.85 13.44 30.98
C VAL A 434 -27.69 14.39 30.11
N VAL A 435 -27.44 14.38 28.79
CA VAL A 435 -28.11 15.23 27.79
C VAL A 435 -28.45 14.40 26.54
N PRO A 436 -29.29 13.35 26.68
CA PRO A 436 -29.45 12.34 25.63
C PRO A 436 -30.12 12.86 24.36
N GLU A 437 -30.79 14.03 24.43
CA GLU A 437 -31.48 14.68 23.30
C GLU A 437 -30.73 15.90 22.76
N PHE A 438 -29.47 16.06 23.11
CA PHE A 438 -28.71 17.26 22.76
C PHE A 438 -28.09 17.21 21.36
N LEU A 439 -27.47 16.08 20.99
CA LEU A 439 -26.88 15.92 19.67
C LEU A 439 -27.90 15.45 18.66
N PRO A 440 -28.15 16.19 17.58
CA PRO A 440 -29.08 15.74 16.54
C PRO A 440 -28.52 14.52 15.81
N LYS A 441 -29.40 13.75 15.24
CA LYS A 441 -29.04 12.65 14.33
C LYS A 441 -28.38 13.17 13.05
N ASP A 442 -27.59 12.31 12.41
CA ASP A 442 -26.97 12.57 11.11
C ASP A 442 -25.97 13.73 11.13
N ILE A 443 -25.19 13.82 12.19
CA ILE A 443 -24.00 14.67 12.23
C ILE A 443 -23.07 14.23 11.11
N THR A 444 -22.43 15.17 10.43
CA THR A 444 -21.57 14.87 9.26
C THR A 444 -20.12 15.29 9.46
N LYS A 445 -19.84 16.08 10.49
CA LYS A 445 -18.50 16.60 10.76
C LYS A 445 -18.21 16.59 12.26
N SER A 446 -17.01 16.19 12.59
CA SER A 446 -16.39 16.32 13.90
C SER A 446 -15.04 16.98 13.77
N THR A 447 -14.61 17.70 14.77
CA THR A 447 -13.27 18.26 14.88
C THR A 447 -12.95 18.51 16.35
N ASN A 448 -11.70 18.48 16.72
CA ASN A 448 -11.29 18.67 18.11
C ASN A 448 -10.00 19.47 18.26
N SER A 449 -9.79 19.94 19.48
CA SER A 449 -8.49 20.43 19.93
C SER A 449 -8.23 19.87 21.32
N ALA A 450 -7.33 18.89 21.38
CA ALA A 450 -6.94 18.28 22.66
C ALA A 450 -6.26 19.30 23.60
N SER A 451 -5.54 20.28 23.05
CA SER A 451 -4.84 21.31 23.83
C SER A 451 -5.78 22.23 24.62
N ILE A 452 -6.97 22.49 24.10
CA ILE A 452 -7.99 23.28 24.79
C ILE A 452 -9.13 22.42 25.36
N GLY A 453 -9.07 21.11 25.18
CA GLY A 453 -10.03 20.14 25.72
C GLY A 453 -11.44 20.35 25.15
N ILE A 454 -11.59 20.40 23.82
CA ILE A 454 -12.87 20.63 23.16
C ILE A 454 -13.05 19.71 21.95
N VAL A 455 -14.27 19.23 21.76
CA VAL A 455 -14.74 18.56 20.56
C VAL A 455 -15.96 19.29 20.04
N THR A 456 -16.04 19.47 18.74
CA THR A 456 -17.17 20.12 18.07
C THR A 456 -17.77 19.21 17.03
N TYR A 457 -19.09 19.11 17.06
CA TYR A 457 -19.90 18.35 16.11
C TYR A 457 -20.78 19.30 15.31
N GLY A 458 -21.05 18.97 14.06
CA GLY A 458 -21.94 19.74 13.21
C GLY A 458 -22.51 18.92 12.05
N LYS A 459 -23.65 19.35 11.57
CA LYS A 459 -24.30 18.80 10.39
C LYS A 459 -24.08 19.74 9.22
N LYS A 460 -23.56 19.24 8.10
CA LYS A 460 -23.40 20.05 6.89
C LYS A 460 -24.74 20.58 6.41
N GLY A 461 -24.82 21.88 6.18
CA GLY A 461 -26.06 22.56 5.78
C GLY A 461 -26.94 23.03 6.95
N ASP A 462 -26.56 22.74 8.18
CA ASP A 462 -27.21 23.27 9.38
C ASP A 462 -26.49 24.53 9.89
N THR A 463 -27.15 25.33 10.68
CA THR A 463 -26.60 26.54 11.31
C THR A 463 -26.00 26.27 12.67
N SER A 464 -26.30 25.14 13.30
CA SER A 464 -25.89 24.82 14.66
C SER A 464 -24.65 23.97 14.69
N VAL A 465 -23.74 24.26 15.62
CA VAL A 465 -22.61 23.42 16.00
C VAL A 465 -22.66 23.13 17.49
N TYR A 466 -22.25 21.93 17.87
CA TYR A 466 -22.39 21.39 19.21
C TYR A 466 -21.02 21.13 19.80
N HIS A 467 -20.72 21.70 20.94
CA HIS A 467 -19.44 21.63 21.59
C HIS A 467 -19.50 20.75 22.83
N TYR A 468 -18.50 19.87 22.95
CA TYR A 468 -18.19 19.15 24.17
C TYR A 468 -16.88 19.67 24.72
N LYS A 469 -16.93 20.43 25.79
CA LYS A 469 -15.78 20.97 26.50
C LYS A 469 -15.47 20.10 27.71
N TYR A 470 -14.20 19.71 27.86
CA TYR A 470 -13.77 18.87 28.96
C TYR A 470 -12.47 19.37 29.60
N TYR A 471 -12.28 19.03 30.84
CA TYR A 471 -11.06 19.28 31.60
C TYR A 471 -10.67 18.04 32.40
N ASN A 472 -9.45 17.57 32.20
CA ASN A 472 -8.86 16.46 32.92
C ASN A 472 -7.81 16.97 33.89
N ALA A 473 -7.83 16.52 35.13
CA ALA A 473 -6.75 16.66 36.08
C ALA A 473 -6.07 15.29 36.23
N GLY A 474 -4.94 15.12 35.55
CA GLY A 474 -4.34 13.80 35.38
C GLY A 474 -5.27 12.84 34.61
N ASN A 475 -5.56 11.70 35.21
CA ASN A 475 -6.45 10.69 34.61
C ASN A 475 -7.94 10.88 34.92
N ASN A 476 -8.28 11.88 35.74
CA ASN A 476 -9.66 12.09 36.16
C ASN A 476 -10.30 13.23 35.37
N ARG A 477 -11.54 13.00 34.91
CA ARG A 477 -12.40 14.02 34.30
C ARG A 477 -13.03 14.86 35.40
N GLU A 478 -12.49 16.07 35.61
CA GLU A 478 -12.98 16.98 36.64
C GLU A 478 -14.20 17.76 36.18
N GLN A 479 -14.26 18.10 34.91
CA GLN A 479 -15.37 18.85 34.34
C GLN A 479 -15.65 18.46 32.90
N SER A 480 -16.93 18.42 32.55
CA SER A 480 -17.40 18.36 31.17
C SER A 480 -18.69 19.14 31.00
N ALA A 481 -18.85 19.74 29.85
CA ALA A 481 -20.04 20.52 29.51
C ALA A 481 -20.36 20.43 28.03
N TRP A 482 -21.65 20.36 27.74
CA TRP A 482 -22.21 20.45 26.40
C TRP A 482 -22.83 21.81 26.19
N TYR A 483 -22.58 22.44 25.05
CA TYR A 483 -23.22 23.69 24.65
C TYR A 483 -23.27 23.80 23.12
N SER A 484 -24.11 24.66 22.59
CA SER A 484 -24.23 24.86 21.15
C SER A 484 -23.98 26.30 20.76
N TRP A 485 -23.47 26.50 19.55
CA TRP A 485 -23.42 27.79 18.89
C TRP A 485 -24.30 27.78 17.66
N THR A 486 -24.93 28.92 17.37
CA THR A 486 -25.65 29.15 16.13
C THR A 486 -24.78 30.04 15.25
N LEU A 487 -24.35 29.52 14.11
CA LEU A 487 -23.53 30.22 13.14
C LEU A 487 -24.38 31.13 12.25
N THR A 488 -23.76 32.21 11.77
CA THR A 488 -24.35 33.00 10.71
C THR A 488 -24.14 32.28 9.37
N GLY A 489 -25.19 31.67 8.85
CA GLY A 489 -25.14 30.83 7.66
C GLY A 489 -24.99 29.35 7.97
N THR A 490 -25.12 28.52 6.94
CA THR A 490 -25.09 27.08 7.09
C THR A 490 -23.65 26.54 7.07
N MET A 491 -23.32 25.72 8.05
CA MET A 491 -22.01 25.09 8.16
C MET A 491 -21.72 24.16 6.98
N GLN A 492 -20.59 24.33 6.34
CA GLN A 492 -20.12 23.49 5.25
C GLN A 492 -18.89 22.68 5.66
N HIS A 493 -18.00 23.29 6.42
CA HIS A 493 -16.82 22.64 6.99
C HIS A 493 -16.41 23.33 8.29
N MET A 494 -15.70 22.58 9.14
CA MET A 494 -15.12 23.11 10.38
C MET A 494 -13.83 22.38 10.73
N LEU A 495 -12.95 23.08 11.44
CA LEU A 495 -11.60 22.60 11.73
C LEU A 495 -11.00 23.38 12.90
N TYR A 496 -10.31 22.68 13.79
CA TYR A 496 -9.40 23.30 14.76
C TYR A 496 -7.96 23.29 14.23
N THR A 497 -7.30 24.40 14.32
CA THR A 497 -5.85 24.49 14.08
C THR A 497 -5.24 25.60 14.94
N ALA A 498 -4.04 25.37 15.48
CA ALA A 498 -3.29 26.31 16.31
C ALA A 498 -4.14 26.97 17.44
N GLY A 499 -5.04 26.19 18.06
CA GLY A 499 -5.89 26.70 19.15
C GLY A 499 -7.07 27.57 18.71
N SER A 500 -7.24 27.81 17.42
CA SER A 500 -8.39 28.52 16.86
C SER A 500 -9.37 27.57 16.21
N PHE A 501 -10.65 27.88 16.26
CA PHE A 501 -11.71 27.18 15.57
C PHE A 501 -12.05 27.90 14.29
N PHE A 502 -12.04 27.19 13.16
CA PHE A 502 -12.41 27.73 11.85
C PHE A 502 -13.67 27.07 11.37
N THR A 503 -14.56 27.88 10.78
CA THR A 503 -15.77 27.39 10.12
C THR A 503 -15.85 27.96 8.71
N VAL A 504 -16.27 27.12 7.77
CA VAL A 504 -16.71 27.56 6.45
C VAL A 504 -18.23 27.53 6.45
N THR A 505 -18.85 28.67 6.27
CA THR A 505 -20.31 28.80 6.24
C THR A 505 -20.77 29.30 4.87
N LEU A 506 -21.93 28.84 4.42
CA LEU A 506 -22.63 29.40 3.27
C LEU A 506 -23.65 30.44 3.78
N HIS A 507 -23.44 31.68 3.43
CA HIS A 507 -24.31 32.81 3.82
C HIS A 507 -24.45 33.78 2.65
N ASP A 508 -25.67 34.21 2.37
CA ASP A 508 -26.00 35.15 1.26
C ASP A 508 -25.41 34.70 -0.09
N GLY A 509 -25.51 33.40 -0.42
CA GLY A 509 -25.03 32.85 -1.68
C GLY A 509 -23.50 32.75 -1.82
N GLY A 510 -22.74 33.08 -0.77
CA GLY A 510 -21.27 33.01 -0.74
C GLY A 510 -20.71 32.18 0.40
N TYR A 511 -19.55 31.56 0.18
CA TYR A 511 -18.81 30.90 1.23
C TYR A 511 -18.00 31.90 2.04
N LYS A 512 -18.07 31.79 3.36
CA LYS A 512 -17.29 32.63 4.28
C LYS A 512 -16.43 31.75 5.18
N LEU A 513 -15.15 32.06 5.26
CA LEU A 513 -14.23 31.48 6.23
C LEU A 513 -14.23 32.35 7.48
N CYS A 514 -14.66 31.80 8.59
CA CYS A 514 -14.69 32.48 9.89
C CYS A 514 -13.66 31.85 10.81
N ARG A 515 -12.95 32.66 11.56
CA ARG A 515 -12.04 32.25 12.63
C ARG A 515 -12.65 32.62 13.97
N HIS A 516 -12.72 31.66 14.86
CA HIS A 516 -13.20 31.84 16.23
C HIS A 516 -12.05 31.59 17.18
N GLU A 517 -11.77 32.56 18.03
CA GLU A 517 -10.70 32.47 19.01
C GLU A 517 -11.30 32.24 20.40
N TYR A 518 -10.79 31.24 21.10
CA TYR A 518 -11.07 31.01 22.51
C TYR A 518 -10.08 31.83 23.34
N VAL A 519 -10.40 33.09 23.55
CA VAL A 519 -9.53 33.98 24.30
C VAL A 519 -9.87 33.90 25.79
N ALA A 520 -8.90 33.54 26.60
CA ALA A 520 -9.02 33.56 28.06
C ALA A 520 -8.57 34.90 28.66
N ASP A 521 -8.31 35.91 27.82
CA ASP A 521 -7.75 37.17 28.26
C ASP A 521 -8.82 38.14 28.78
N ALA A 522 -8.61 38.60 29.99
CA ALA A 522 -9.53 39.47 30.70
C ALA A 522 -9.58 40.91 30.18
N ASP A 523 -8.58 41.34 29.43
CA ASP A 523 -8.37 42.80 29.30
C ASP A 523 -8.95 43.48 28.06
N ASN A 524 -9.32 42.73 26.99
CA ASN A 524 -9.62 43.42 25.72
C ASN A 524 -10.91 43.06 24.99
N THR A 525 -11.65 42.00 25.36
CA THR A 525 -12.77 41.52 24.58
C THR A 525 -14.02 41.16 25.38
N ARG A 526 -14.00 41.41 26.68
CA ARG A 526 -15.08 41.01 27.56
C ARG A 526 -16.03 42.15 27.78
N ALA A 527 -17.30 41.90 27.54
CA ALA A 527 -18.39 42.77 27.98
C ALA A 527 -18.56 42.62 29.50
N TYR A 528 -18.46 43.71 30.19
CA TYR A 528 -18.72 43.76 31.63
C TYR A 528 -20.12 44.26 31.86
N VAL A 529 -20.96 43.46 32.52
CA VAL A 529 -22.22 43.93 33.07
C VAL A 529 -21.95 44.30 34.50
N LEU A 530 -22.00 45.59 34.83
CA LEU A 530 -22.01 46.03 36.21
C LEU A 530 -23.35 45.63 36.83
N GLY A 531 -23.29 44.87 37.95
CA GLY A 531 -24.47 44.60 38.73
C GLY A 531 -25.10 45.93 39.15
N THR A 532 -26.44 45.99 39.07
CA THR A 532 -27.20 47.15 39.58
C THR A 532 -27.12 47.15 41.08
N GLY A 533 -26.00 47.67 41.59
CA GLY A 533 -25.87 47.98 43.03
C GLY A 533 -26.80 49.16 43.38
N THR A 534 -27.50 49.06 44.46
CA THR A 534 -28.22 50.20 45.01
C THR A 534 -27.21 51.27 45.36
N VAL A 535 -27.51 52.51 44.99
CA VAL A 535 -26.66 53.69 45.33
C VAL A 535 -26.32 53.64 46.82
N GLY A 536 -25.01 53.48 47.12
CA GLY A 536 -24.49 53.47 48.51
C GLY A 536 -24.03 52.12 49.04
N SER A 537 -24.03 51.06 48.28
CA SER A 537 -23.43 49.78 48.65
C SER A 537 -22.04 49.65 48.07
N PRO A 538 -20.97 49.55 48.90
CA PRO A 538 -19.59 49.42 48.39
C PRO A 538 -19.26 48.08 47.73
N LEU A 539 -20.24 47.19 47.62
CA LEU A 539 -19.95 45.78 47.31
C LEU A 539 -20.04 45.40 45.85
N GLU A 540 -20.43 46.29 44.95
CA GLU A 540 -20.77 45.79 43.61
C GLU A 540 -20.14 46.55 42.43
N THR A 541 -19.27 47.49 42.71
CA THR A 541 -18.56 48.24 41.65
C THR A 541 -17.44 47.46 40.98
N SER A 542 -17.17 46.21 41.38
CA SER A 542 -16.03 45.41 40.87
C SER A 542 -16.42 44.04 40.31
N ARG A 543 -17.70 43.69 40.26
CA ARG A 543 -18.09 42.43 39.62
C ARG A 543 -18.18 42.64 38.11
N GLN A 544 -17.17 42.10 37.45
CA GLN A 544 -17.08 42.02 36.00
C GLN A 544 -17.82 40.71 35.57
N PHE A 545 -18.86 40.84 34.80
CA PHE A 545 -19.56 39.70 34.20
C PHE A 545 -19.22 39.67 32.69
N GLU A 546 -18.83 38.51 32.20
CA GLU A 546 -18.61 38.34 30.78
C GLU A 546 -19.97 38.30 30.07
N ALA A 547 -20.12 39.13 29.05
CA ALA A 547 -21.26 39.02 28.16
C ALA A 547 -20.90 38.05 27.02
N HIS A 548 -21.67 36.96 26.93
CA HIS A 548 -21.52 36.02 25.83
C HIS A 548 -22.66 36.29 24.83
N LEU A 549 -22.29 36.65 23.61
CA LEU A 549 -23.19 36.83 22.49
C LEU A 549 -22.67 36.04 21.30
N ASP A 550 -23.55 35.36 20.60
CA ASP A 550 -23.20 34.73 19.33
C ASP A 550 -22.91 35.79 18.27
N ASN A 551 -21.89 35.56 17.45
CA ASN A 551 -21.38 36.55 16.49
C ASN A 551 -21.03 37.90 17.12
N MET A 552 -20.52 37.88 18.33
CA MET A 552 -20.19 39.10 19.07
C MET A 552 -19.13 39.91 18.33
N THR A 553 -19.39 41.19 18.16
CA THR A 553 -18.39 42.15 17.71
C THR A 553 -18.41 43.37 18.63
N ILE A 554 -17.25 43.98 18.82
CA ILE A 554 -17.14 45.24 19.54
C ILE A 554 -17.26 46.35 18.53
N ALA A 555 -18.31 47.12 18.63
CA ALA A 555 -18.50 48.29 17.77
C ALA A 555 -17.75 49.46 18.34
N THR A 556 -16.86 50.03 17.51
CA THR A 556 -16.05 51.20 17.84
C THR A 556 -16.54 52.45 17.10
N ASN A 557 -17.32 52.29 16.03
CA ASN A 557 -17.92 53.37 15.31
C ASN A 557 -19.39 53.52 15.74
N VAL A 558 -19.59 54.42 16.64
CA VAL A 558 -20.92 54.72 17.19
C VAL A 558 -21.38 56.05 16.61
N ALA A 559 -22.47 56.03 15.88
CA ALA A 559 -23.13 57.19 15.36
C ALA A 559 -24.44 57.39 16.10
N GLY A 560 -24.43 58.19 17.16
CA GLY A 560 -25.60 58.61 17.89
C GLY A 560 -26.25 59.85 17.32
N SER A 561 -27.55 60.00 17.39
CA SER A 561 -28.28 61.21 17.06
C SER A 561 -29.29 61.54 18.17
N ALA A 562 -29.29 62.83 18.55
CA ALA A 562 -30.21 63.31 19.54
C ALA A 562 -31.66 63.29 19.05
N GLN A 563 -32.59 63.30 19.99
CA GLN A 563 -34.00 63.40 19.71
C GLN A 563 -34.28 64.75 19.06
N THR A 564 -35.06 64.75 17.99
CA THR A 564 -35.57 65.95 17.34
C THR A 564 -37.09 65.95 17.42
N THR A 565 -37.72 67.09 17.04
CA THR A 565 -39.21 67.19 16.99
C THR A 565 -39.86 66.21 16.01
N THR A 566 -39.05 65.62 15.11
CA THR A 566 -39.50 64.72 14.02
C THR A 566 -38.95 63.32 14.11
N ALA A 567 -37.94 63.06 14.93
CA ALA A 567 -37.32 61.76 15.04
C ALA A 567 -36.83 61.51 16.49
N PRO A 568 -37.02 60.30 17.06
CA PRO A 568 -36.49 59.91 18.34
C PRO A 568 -34.93 59.83 18.29
N GLU A 569 -34.31 59.92 19.43
CA GLU A 569 -32.87 59.62 19.54
C GLU A 569 -32.58 58.19 19.08
N LYS A 570 -31.46 57.99 18.47
CA LYS A 570 -31.05 56.68 18.03
C LYS A 570 -29.53 56.52 17.97
N THR A 571 -29.09 55.29 18.02
CA THR A 571 -27.69 54.94 17.77
C THR A 571 -27.61 53.94 16.61
N VAL A 572 -26.70 54.15 15.69
CA VAL A 572 -26.40 53.22 14.61
C VAL A 572 -25.00 52.71 14.83
N LEU A 573 -24.85 51.41 14.93
CA LEU A 573 -23.57 50.72 15.12
C LEU A 573 -23.16 50.06 13.83
N THR A 574 -21.91 50.25 13.43
CA THR A 574 -21.31 49.52 12.31
C THR A 574 -20.69 48.23 12.80
N ILE A 575 -21.03 47.13 12.14
CA ILE A 575 -20.51 45.78 12.44
C ILE A 575 -19.93 45.18 11.17
N PRO A 576 -19.00 44.17 11.28
CA PRO A 576 -18.29 43.62 10.14
C PRO A 576 -19.08 42.63 9.29
N TYR A 577 -20.33 42.37 9.63
CA TYR A 577 -21.21 41.43 8.92
C TYR A 577 -22.62 42.05 8.74
N THR A 578 -23.39 41.50 7.82
CA THR A 578 -24.81 41.87 7.65
C THR A 578 -25.67 40.99 8.54
N PRO A 579 -26.37 41.58 9.55
CA PRO A 579 -27.22 40.80 10.41
C PRO A 579 -28.47 40.29 9.63
N ALA A 580 -28.89 39.06 9.89
CA ALA A 580 -30.02 38.45 9.20
C ALA A 580 -31.35 39.13 9.56
N ASN A 581 -31.55 39.52 10.81
CA ASN A 581 -32.75 40.18 11.34
C ASN A 581 -32.45 40.77 12.71
N THR A 582 -33.45 41.38 13.32
CA THR A 582 -33.41 41.93 14.68
C THR A 582 -33.71 40.92 15.79
N THR A 583 -34.15 39.72 15.44
CA THR A 583 -34.53 38.70 16.42
C THR A 583 -33.33 38.24 17.23
N ASN A 584 -33.43 38.37 18.56
CA ASN A 584 -32.34 38.03 19.47
C ASN A 584 -31.03 38.81 19.26
N LEU A 585 -31.04 39.89 18.48
CA LEU A 585 -29.88 40.74 18.30
C LEU A 585 -29.89 41.85 19.36
N PHE A 586 -28.81 41.95 20.12
CA PHE A 586 -28.70 42.86 21.27
C PHE A 586 -27.38 43.63 21.22
N MET A 587 -27.38 44.78 21.87
CA MET A 587 -26.13 45.40 22.30
C MET A 587 -25.99 45.30 23.83
N VAL A 588 -24.75 45.24 24.27
CA VAL A 588 -24.37 45.36 25.66
C VAL A 588 -23.35 46.49 25.78
N GLY A 589 -23.66 47.48 26.59
CA GLY A 589 -22.70 48.56 26.90
C GLY A 589 -21.53 48.04 27.70
N LEU A 590 -20.32 48.26 27.18
CA LEU A 590 -19.07 47.83 27.84
C LEU A 590 -18.46 48.96 28.69
N SER A 591 -18.37 50.14 28.08
CA SER A 591 -17.81 51.33 28.76
C SER A 591 -18.20 52.61 28.01
N GLY A 592 -18.08 53.71 28.64
CA GLY A 592 -18.42 55.04 28.11
C GLY A 592 -19.79 55.48 28.55
N ASN A 593 -20.23 56.58 27.97
CA ASN A 593 -21.47 57.27 28.36
C ASN A 593 -22.42 57.47 27.16
N ASP A 594 -23.68 57.72 27.49
CA ASP A 594 -24.63 58.30 26.54
C ASP A 594 -24.36 59.81 26.34
N SER A 595 -25.12 60.46 25.49
CA SER A 595 -25.00 61.89 25.21
C SER A 595 -25.36 62.75 26.42
N ASP A 596 -26.09 62.20 27.40
CA ASP A 596 -26.47 62.91 28.64
C ASP A 596 -25.45 62.72 29.74
N GLY A 597 -24.37 61.99 29.47
CA GLY A 597 -23.28 61.74 30.42
C GLY A 597 -23.51 60.55 31.35
N ASN A 598 -24.57 59.76 31.15
CA ASN A 598 -24.85 58.58 31.95
C ASN A 598 -24.00 57.41 31.51
N SER A 599 -23.47 56.64 32.43
CA SER A 599 -22.72 55.43 32.11
C SER A 599 -23.60 54.39 31.41
N ILE A 600 -23.10 53.84 30.31
CA ILE A 600 -23.80 52.76 29.57
C ILE A 600 -23.34 51.39 30.00
N ALA A 601 -22.33 51.26 30.86
CA ALA A 601 -21.83 49.97 31.26
C ALA A 601 -22.92 49.08 31.83
N GLY A 602 -23.07 47.87 31.28
CA GLY A 602 -24.15 46.93 31.63
C GLY A 602 -25.51 47.21 31.01
N THR A 603 -25.68 48.26 30.19
CA THR A 603 -26.91 48.50 29.48
C THR A 603 -27.12 47.47 28.41
N VAL A 604 -28.29 46.77 28.39
CA VAL A 604 -28.66 45.80 27.40
C VAL A 604 -29.87 46.33 26.60
N ARG A 605 -29.74 46.34 25.28
CA ARG A 605 -30.81 46.79 24.37
C ARG A 605 -31.01 45.83 23.21
N ALA A 606 -32.25 45.53 22.87
CA ALA A 606 -32.58 44.80 21.66
C ALA A 606 -32.45 45.71 20.44
N ALA A 607 -32.07 45.14 19.32
CA ALA A 607 -31.98 45.84 18.06
C ALA A 607 -33.37 46.19 17.52
N ASP A 608 -33.53 47.41 17.00
CA ASP A 608 -34.78 47.87 16.39
C ASP A 608 -34.80 47.72 14.89
N ALA A 609 -33.65 47.87 14.25
CA ALA A 609 -33.52 47.70 12.79
C ALA A 609 -32.12 47.22 12.43
N VAL A 610 -32.02 46.50 11.30
CA VAL A 610 -30.76 46.06 10.72
C VAL A 610 -30.60 46.64 9.29
N GLY A 611 -29.35 46.94 8.93
CA GLY A 611 -28.97 47.37 7.61
C GLY A 611 -27.75 46.57 7.12
N THR A 612 -27.24 46.93 5.95
CA THR A 612 -25.98 46.36 5.45
C THR A 612 -24.86 46.78 6.40
N ASN A 613 -24.29 45.77 7.11
CA ASN A 613 -23.21 46.00 8.10
C ASN A 613 -23.56 47.02 9.20
N SER A 614 -24.81 47.14 9.57
CA SER A 614 -25.22 48.08 10.61
C SER A 614 -26.41 47.58 11.41
N VAL A 615 -26.49 48.05 12.67
CA VAL A 615 -27.59 47.78 13.59
C VAL A 615 -28.04 49.10 14.21
N THR A 616 -29.34 49.33 14.26
CA THR A 616 -29.93 50.53 14.84
C THR A 616 -30.61 50.22 16.18
N PHE A 617 -30.37 51.05 17.18
CA PHE A 617 -31.00 51.04 18.48
C PHE A 617 -31.67 52.41 18.68
N ASN A 618 -32.99 52.38 18.90
CA ASN A 618 -33.77 53.57 19.16
C ASN A 618 -33.78 53.90 20.67
N ASN A 619 -34.13 55.12 20.98
CA ASN A 619 -34.22 55.65 22.34
C ASN A 619 -32.92 55.52 23.16
N ILE A 620 -31.80 55.63 22.47
CA ILE A 620 -30.48 55.74 23.03
C ILE A 620 -29.55 56.51 22.09
N ASN A 621 -28.88 57.51 22.63
CA ASN A 621 -27.93 58.33 21.89
C ASN A 621 -26.56 58.17 22.56
N LEU A 622 -25.75 57.24 22.03
CA LEU A 622 -24.45 56.93 22.58
C LEU A 622 -23.42 58.00 22.16
N HIS A 623 -22.55 58.32 23.10
CA HIS A 623 -21.37 59.17 22.80
C HIS A 623 -20.41 58.38 21.89
N SER A 624 -19.68 59.10 21.01
CA SER A 624 -18.73 58.50 20.06
C SER A 624 -17.61 57.66 20.69
N ALA A 625 -17.28 57.91 21.98
CA ALA A 625 -16.30 57.17 22.75
C ALA A 625 -16.91 55.92 23.42
N ALA A 626 -18.20 55.64 23.29
CA ALA A 626 -18.82 54.48 23.89
C ALA A 626 -18.29 53.17 23.21
N LYS A 627 -18.05 52.18 24.02
CA LYS A 627 -17.75 50.83 23.58
C LYS A 627 -18.95 49.92 23.84
N VAL A 628 -19.41 49.22 22.84
CA VAL A 628 -20.54 48.31 22.95
C VAL A 628 -20.21 47.00 22.27
N ALA A 629 -20.63 45.90 22.83
CA ALA A 629 -20.65 44.60 22.20
C ALA A 629 -22.04 44.41 21.52
N VAL A 630 -22.05 43.94 20.29
CA VAL A 630 -23.25 43.63 19.53
C VAL A 630 -23.20 42.18 19.12
N GLY A 631 -24.27 41.45 19.26
CA GLY A 631 -24.37 40.05 18.87
C GLY A 631 -25.73 39.46 19.18
N TYR A 632 -25.92 38.21 18.81
CA TYR A 632 -27.19 37.53 19.08
C TYR A 632 -27.20 36.97 20.50
N LYS A 633 -28.38 37.06 21.12
CA LYS A 633 -28.57 36.50 22.46
C LYS A 633 -28.30 35.02 22.46
N TYR A 634 -27.45 34.60 23.38
CA TYR A 634 -27.17 33.21 23.63
C TYR A 634 -28.39 32.50 24.22
N THR A 635 -28.79 31.36 23.65
CA THR A 635 -29.94 30.56 24.12
C THR A 635 -29.50 29.20 24.59
#